data_be1215e4011b827818f3a88d4c750151
#
_entry.id   be1215e4011b827818f3a88d4c750151
#
_cell.length_a   1.000
_cell.length_b   1.000
_cell.length_c   1.000
_cell.angle_alpha   90.00
_cell.angle_beta   90.00
_cell.angle_gamma   90.00
#
_symmetry.space_group_name_H-M   'P 1'
#
loop_
_entity.id
_entity.type
_entity.pdbx_description
1 polymer ?
#
loop_
_entity_poly.entity_id
_entity_poly.type
_entity_poly.pdbx_seq_one_letter_code
_entity_poly.pdbx_strand_id
1 'polypeptide(L)'
;MPIRVQNDLPVKEILEKENIFVMDENRAVHQDIRPIKIGLLNLMPLKEDTELQLLRSLSNTPLQVDIVFLAVKNHVSKNTSANHLNRFYENFENVKDQKFDGFIITGAPVEQMPFEEVDYWEELVEIMEWTKTHVTSTIHLCWGAQAALYYHYGINKVQLDKKLFGIFEHKVMNRKIPLVRGFDDVFYAPHSRHTDVPIEKIRADERLMILAESEKAGAYLIMAQDGRQIFVMGHPEYDRVTLDQEYKRDLSKGLPIEMPENYYPDNDSTQKPLLTWRAHGNCMYANWLNYYVYQVTPYDMVGTPDFH
;
A
#
# COMPACT_ATOMS: atom_id res chain seq x y z
N MET A 1 -16.10 -7.93 9.36
CA MET A 1 -16.28 -6.85 10.36
C MET A 1 -15.65 -5.59 9.80
N PRO A 2 -16.06 -4.39 10.21
CA PRO A 2 -15.76 -3.17 9.47
C PRO A 2 -14.43 -2.54 9.84
N ILE A 3 -13.92 -1.71 8.92
CA ILE A 3 -12.88 -0.73 9.23
C ILE A 3 -13.45 0.34 10.17
N ARG A 4 -12.73 0.66 11.23
CA ARG A 4 -13.01 1.80 12.09
C ARG A 4 -12.26 3.02 11.57
N VAL A 5 -12.98 4.10 11.34
CA VAL A 5 -12.45 5.40 10.93
C VAL A 5 -13.05 6.50 11.79
N GLN A 6 -12.44 7.67 11.78
CA GLN A 6 -12.98 8.87 12.43
C GLN A 6 -14.37 9.21 11.83
N ASN A 7 -15.29 9.67 12.67
CA ASN A 7 -16.71 9.83 12.31
C ASN A 7 -16.95 10.73 11.10
N ASP A 8 -16.11 11.72 10.90
CA ASP A 8 -16.24 12.78 9.92
C ASP A 8 -15.19 12.69 8.79
N LEU A 9 -14.54 11.55 8.64
CA LEU A 9 -13.63 11.31 7.51
C LEU A 9 -14.41 11.33 6.19
N PRO A 10 -14.09 12.23 5.23
CA PRO A 10 -14.90 12.44 4.01
C PRO A 10 -15.14 11.18 3.17
N VAL A 11 -14.13 10.29 3.07
CA VAL A 11 -14.24 9.07 2.27
C VAL A 11 -15.19 8.03 2.87
N LYS A 12 -15.63 8.18 4.13
CA LYS A 12 -16.60 7.29 4.79
C LYS A 12 -17.91 7.22 4.01
N GLU A 13 -18.47 8.37 3.59
CA GLU A 13 -19.72 8.40 2.82
C GLU A 13 -19.60 7.69 1.47
N ILE A 14 -18.43 7.75 0.84
CA ILE A 14 -18.17 7.09 -0.45
C ILE A 14 -18.15 5.57 -0.24
N LEU A 15 -17.44 5.10 0.79
CA LEU A 15 -17.37 3.68 1.12
C LEU A 15 -18.76 3.10 1.45
N GLU A 16 -19.57 3.82 2.22
CA GLU A 16 -20.95 3.41 2.54
C GLU A 16 -21.84 3.32 1.28
N LYS A 17 -21.70 4.26 0.32
CA LYS A 17 -22.41 4.19 -0.96
C LYS A 17 -21.98 3.00 -1.84
N GLU A 18 -20.78 2.49 -1.63
CA GLU A 18 -20.26 1.28 -2.28
C GLU A 18 -20.64 -0.01 -1.55
N ASN A 19 -21.53 0.06 -0.54
CA ASN A 19 -21.91 -1.06 0.35
C ASN A 19 -20.72 -1.65 1.13
N ILE A 20 -19.70 -0.84 1.37
CA ILE A 20 -18.58 -1.19 2.26
C ILE A 20 -18.96 -0.74 3.65
N PHE A 21 -19.03 -1.69 4.58
CA PHE A 21 -19.40 -1.40 5.95
C PHE A 21 -18.24 -0.74 6.71
N VAL A 22 -18.42 0.53 7.08
CA VAL A 22 -17.48 1.32 7.87
C VAL A 22 -18.06 1.51 9.26
N MET A 23 -17.26 1.31 10.30
CA MET A 23 -17.68 1.50 11.68
C MET A 23 -17.18 2.85 12.19
N ASP A 24 -18.04 3.60 12.84
CA ASP A 24 -17.64 4.79 13.57
C ASP A 24 -17.16 4.44 15.00
N GLU A 25 -16.53 5.41 15.65
CA GLU A 25 -15.97 5.25 16.99
C GLU A 25 -17.03 4.89 18.02
N ASN A 26 -18.24 5.44 17.91
CA ASN A 26 -19.32 5.18 18.87
C ASN A 26 -19.79 3.73 18.82
N ARG A 27 -19.86 3.13 17.64
CA ARG A 27 -20.27 1.74 17.47
C ARG A 27 -19.18 0.76 17.88
N ALA A 28 -17.92 1.12 17.69
CA ALA A 28 -16.77 0.27 18.04
C ALA A 28 -16.64 0.03 19.55
N VAL A 29 -16.98 1.01 20.38
CA VAL A 29 -16.88 0.94 21.86
C VAL A 29 -17.80 -0.15 22.48
N HIS A 30 -18.79 -0.64 21.73
CA HIS A 30 -19.76 -1.63 22.22
C HIS A 30 -19.41 -3.08 21.84
N GLN A 31 -18.21 -3.33 21.28
CA GLN A 31 -17.77 -4.68 20.93
C GLN A 31 -16.49 -5.03 21.69
N ASP A 32 -16.52 -6.10 22.46
CA ASP A 32 -15.36 -6.67 23.19
C ASP A 32 -14.38 -7.39 22.24
N ILE A 33 -13.89 -6.68 21.21
CA ILE A 33 -12.95 -7.22 20.25
C ILE A 33 -11.76 -6.26 20.14
N ARG A 34 -10.56 -6.77 20.34
CA ARG A 34 -9.34 -6.01 20.08
C ARG A 34 -9.23 -5.75 18.56
N PRO A 35 -9.35 -4.51 18.09
CA PRO A 35 -9.13 -4.21 16.71
C PRO A 35 -7.64 -4.32 16.34
N ILE A 36 -7.35 -4.67 15.08
CA ILE A 36 -6.00 -4.62 14.52
C ILE A 36 -5.68 -3.16 14.25
N LYS A 37 -4.57 -2.68 14.79
CA LYS A 37 -4.11 -1.31 14.60
C LYS A 37 -3.15 -1.22 13.41
N ILE A 38 -3.55 -0.51 12.36
CA ILE A 38 -2.76 -0.32 11.15
C ILE A 38 -2.35 1.15 11.01
N GLY A 39 -1.03 1.39 10.92
CA GLY A 39 -0.50 2.70 10.54
C GLY A 39 -0.42 2.81 9.01
N LEU A 40 -0.75 3.98 8.48
CA LEU A 40 -0.70 4.26 7.05
C LEU A 40 0.07 5.55 6.79
N LEU A 41 1.36 5.45 6.46
CA LEU A 41 2.17 6.57 6.03
C LEU A 41 1.86 6.89 4.57
N ASN A 42 1.07 7.94 4.37
CA ASN A 42 0.59 8.35 3.06
C ASN A 42 1.51 9.42 2.45
N LEU A 43 2.38 9.00 1.53
CA LEU A 43 3.31 9.86 0.80
C LEU A 43 2.74 10.36 -0.55
N MET A 44 1.54 9.89 -0.92
CA MET A 44 0.89 10.26 -2.18
C MET A 44 0.39 11.71 -2.16
N PRO A 45 0.41 12.40 -3.33
CA PRO A 45 0.00 13.81 -3.41
C PRO A 45 -1.51 14.02 -3.26
N LEU A 46 -2.33 13.08 -3.74
CA LEU A 46 -3.80 13.06 -3.61
C LEU A 46 -4.17 12.13 -2.45
N LYS A 47 -4.10 12.66 -1.23
CA LYS A 47 -4.23 11.83 -0.02
C LYS A 47 -5.60 11.19 0.12
N GLU A 48 -6.66 11.93 -0.14
CA GLU A 48 -8.05 11.44 -0.03
C GLU A 48 -8.35 10.30 -1.01
N ASP A 49 -7.79 10.35 -2.24
CA ASP A 49 -7.91 9.25 -3.20
C ASP A 49 -7.20 7.98 -2.69
N THR A 50 -6.00 8.15 -2.14
CA THR A 50 -5.21 7.05 -1.58
C THR A 50 -5.87 6.46 -0.33
N GLU A 51 -6.43 7.30 0.55
CA GLU A 51 -7.26 6.88 1.69
C GLU A 51 -8.39 5.97 1.22
N LEU A 52 -9.18 6.44 0.25
CA LEU A 52 -10.32 5.69 -0.29
C LEU A 52 -9.89 4.33 -0.87
N GLN A 53 -8.83 4.31 -1.67
CA GLN A 53 -8.32 3.11 -2.32
C GLN A 53 -7.82 2.07 -1.31
N LEU A 54 -7.04 2.50 -0.32
CA LEU A 54 -6.50 1.59 0.69
C LEU A 54 -7.57 1.14 1.70
N LEU A 55 -8.44 2.03 2.14
CA LEU A 55 -9.55 1.67 3.02
C LEU A 55 -10.48 0.64 2.36
N ARG A 56 -10.79 0.82 1.07
CA ARG A 56 -11.58 -0.16 0.29
C ARG A 56 -10.89 -1.53 0.25
N SER A 57 -9.58 -1.55 0.04
CA SER A 57 -8.81 -2.80 -0.02
C SER A 57 -8.72 -3.50 1.34
N LEU A 58 -8.50 -2.73 2.41
CA LEU A 58 -8.40 -3.23 3.78
C LEU A 58 -9.76 -3.65 4.37
N SER A 59 -10.87 -3.15 3.83
CA SER A 59 -12.22 -3.50 4.31
C SER A 59 -12.68 -4.91 3.93
N ASN A 60 -11.97 -5.57 3.00
CA ASN A 60 -12.34 -6.90 2.51
C ASN A 60 -11.87 -8.03 3.45
N THR A 61 -12.14 -7.88 4.75
CA THR A 61 -11.78 -8.84 5.80
C THR A 61 -12.85 -8.90 6.89
N PRO A 62 -13.05 -10.04 7.58
CA PRO A 62 -13.90 -10.10 8.75
C PRO A 62 -13.27 -9.49 10.01
N LEU A 63 -12.00 -9.10 9.98
CA LEU A 63 -11.29 -8.52 11.12
C LEU A 63 -11.65 -7.05 11.30
N GLN A 64 -11.73 -6.60 12.56
CA GLN A 64 -11.87 -5.18 12.85
C GLN A 64 -10.49 -4.51 12.72
N VAL A 65 -10.43 -3.45 11.93
CA VAL A 65 -9.18 -2.73 11.65
C VAL A 65 -9.34 -1.26 12.01
N ASP A 66 -8.44 -0.76 12.84
CA ASP A 66 -8.29 0.64 13.19
C ASP A 66 -7.17 1.26 12.36
N ILE A 67 -7.46 2.34 11.66
CA ILE A 67 -6.49 3.02 10.80
C ILE A 67 -6.01 4.31 11.46
N VAL A 68 -4.69 4.47 11.51
CA VAL A 68 -4.02 5.71 11.90
C VAL A 68 -3.26 6.24 10.67
N PHE A 69 -3.74 7.35 10.12
CA PHE A 69 -3.06 8.02 9.01
C PHE A 69 -1.87 8.83 9.51
N LEU A 70 -0.74 8.70 8.81
CA LEU A 70 0.47 9.46 9.08
C LEU A 70 0.92 10.24 7.84
N ALA A 71 1.45 11.43 8.08
CA ALA A 71 2.11 12.24 7.08
C ALA A 71 3.51 12.64 7.58
N VAL A 72 4.45 12.79 6.64
CA VAL A 72 5.78 13.33 6.94
C VAL A 72 5.69 14.81 7.32
N LYS A 73 6.47 15.22 8.31
CA LYS A 73 6.42 16.56 8.91
C LYS A 73 6.97 17.64 7.99
N ASN A 74 8.05 17.33 7.28
CA ASN A 74 8.84 18.33 6.55
C ASN A 74 8.37 18.53 5.09
N HIS A 75 7.25 17.93 4.70
CA HIS A 75 6.70 18.05 3.35
C HIS A 75 5.37 18.77 3.33
N VAL A 76 5.30 19.89 2.59
CA VAL A 76 4.06 20.65 2.40
C VAL A 76 3.24 20.00 1.29
N SER A 77 2.13 19.37 1.64
CA SER A 77 1.19 18.83 0.64
C SER A 77 0.58 19.97 -0.19
N LYS A 78 0.73 19.88 -1.52
CA LYS A 78 0.19 20.88 -2.45
C LYS A 78 -1.27 20.62 -2.84
N ASN A 79 -1.74 19.39 -2.69
CA ASN A 79 -3.02 18.91 -3.22
C ASN A 79 -4.03 18.51 -2.14
N THR A 80 -3.63 18.53 -0.87
CA THR A 80 -4.51 18.22 0.26
C THR A 80 -4.57 19.43 1.19
N SER A 81 -5.75 19.80 1.65
CA SER A 81 -5.93 20.95 2.52
C SER A 81 -5.24 20.76 3.88
N ALA A 82 -4.67 21.82 4.43
CA ALA A 82 -4.08 21.80 5.77
C ALA A 82 -5.10 21.38 6.85
N ASN A 83 -6.37 21.76 6.66
CA ASN A 83 -7.45 21.37 7.57
C ASN A 83 -7.68 19.86 7.59
N HIS A 84 -7.67 19.19 6.43
CA HIS A 84 -7.78 17.74 6.33
C HIS A 84 -6.61 17.04 7.04
N LEU A 85 -5.37 17.50 6.76
CA LEU A 85 -4.17 16.95 7.40
C LEU A 85 -4.20 17.12 8.92
N ASN A 86 -4.49 18.32 9.42
CA ASN A 86 -4.53 18.60 10.86
C ASN A 86 -5.61 17.81 11.59
N ARG A 87 -6.66 17.40 10.91
CA ARG A 87 -7.79 16.71 11.51
C ARG A 87 -7.65 15.19 11.50
N PHE A 88 -7.09 14.61 10.45
CA PHE A 88 -7.10 13.18 10.21
C PHE A 88 -5.72 12.52 10.24
N TYR A 89 -4.65 13.30 10.18
CA TYR A 89 -3.29 12.78 10.11
C TYR A 89 -2.50 13.05 11.39
N GLU A 90 -1.74 12.06 11.79
CA GLU A 90 -0.75 12.17 12.86
C GLU A 90 0.65 12.39 12.28
N ASN A 91 1.51 13.05 13.07
CA ASN A 91 2.93 13.09 12.80
C ASN A 91 3.61 11.88 13.47
N PHE A 92 4.75 11.47 12.93
CA PHE A 92 5.51 10.34 13.49
C PHE A 92 5.84 10.53 14.97
N GLU A 93 6.19 11.73 15.40
CA GLU A 93 6.49 12.07 16.79
C GLU A 93 5.34 11.71 17.77
N ASN A 94 4.09 11.79 17.32
CA ASN A 94 2.91 11.48 18.16
C ASN A 94 2.68 9.98 18.32
N VAL A 95 3.29 9.16 17.48
CA VAL A 95 3.04 7.70 17.43
C VAL A 95 4.28 6.85 17.70
N LYS A 96 5.47 7.42 17.75
CA LYS A 96 6.75 6.68 17.85
C LYS A 96 6.86 5.76 19.08
N ASP A 97 6.16 6.09 20.16
CA ASP A 97 6.13 5.27 21.39
C ASP A 97 5.03 4.20 21.36
N GLN A 98 4.23 4.15 20.28
CA GLN A 98 3.14 3.20 20.12
C GLN A 98 3.58 1.99 19.30
N LYS A 99 2.92 0.86 19.50
CA LYS A 99 3.07 -0.34 18.66
C LYS A 99 1.90 -0.46 17.71
N PHE A 100 2.17 -0.97 16.52
CA PHE A 100 1.19 -1.25 15.49
C PHE A 100 1.23 -2.73 15.11
N ASP A 101 0.07 -3.30 14.79
CA ASP A 101 -0.01 -4.67 14.31
C ASP A 101 0.46 -4.76 12.86
N GLY A 102 0.14 -3.75 12.05
CA GLY A 102 0.62 -3.62 10.68
C GLY A 102 0.90 -2.18 10.29
N PHE A 103 1.66 -1.99 9.23
CA PHE A 103 1.99 -0.67 8.72
C PHE A 103 2.05 -0.67 7.19
N ILE A 104 1.60 0.41 6.57
CA ILE A 104 1.67 0.60 5.11
C ILE A 104 2.43 1.89 4.83
N ILE A 105 3.46 1.81 3.98
CA ILE A 105 4.17 2.95 3.43
C ILE A 105 3.82 3.03 1.94
N THR A 106 3.18 4.12 1.52
CA THR A 106 2.71 4.27 0.14
C THR A 106 3.82 4.66 -0.82
N GLY A 107 3.53 4.66 -2.10
CA GLY A 107 4.34 5.30 -3.12
C GLY A 107 4.41 6.83 -2.96
N ALA A 108 5.28 7.44 -3.76
CA ALA A 108 5.42 8.89 -3.87
C ALA A 108 5.87 9.28 -5.28
N PRO A 109 5.48 10.45 -5.81
CA PRO A 109 5.83 10.88 -7.17
C PRO A 109 7.22 11.53 -7.25
N VAL A 110 8.22 10.95 -6.58
CA VAL A 110 9.61 11.44 -6.48
C VAL A 110 10.60 10.39 -7.00
N GLU A 111 10.14 9.44 -7.78
CA GLU A 111 10.90 8.26 -8.20
C GLU A 111 12.11 8.57 -9.09
N GLN A 112 12.11 9.70 -9.79
CA GLN A 112 13.23 10.11 -10.64
C GLN A 112 14.37 10.81 -9.88
N MET A 113 14.14 11.17 -8.61
CA MET A 113 15.16 11.76 -7.74
C MET A 113 15.98 10.66 -7.05
N PRO A 114 17.28 10.85 -6.79
CA PRO A 114 18.00 10.05 -5.81
C PRO A 114 17.25 10.03 -4.48
N PHE A 115 17.32 8.93 -3.74
CA PHE A 115 16.57 8.82 -2.49
C PHE A 115 16.98 9.88 -1.47
N GLU A 116 18.27 10.15 -1.36
CA GLU A 116 18.86 11.10 -0.40
C GLU A 116 18.51 12.57 -0.72
N GLU A 117 18.05 12.87 -1.93
CA GLU A 117 17.63 14.22 -2.34
C GLU A 117 16.14 14.49 -2.04
N VAL A 118 15.39 13.47 -1.59
CA VAL A 118 13.98 13.64 -1.21
C VAL A 118 13.92 14.35 0.13
N ASP A 119 13.16 15.44 0.22
CA ASP A 119 13.10 16.36 1.35
C ASP A 119 12.70 15.71 2.69
N TYR A 120 12.00 14.59 2.68
CA TYR A 120 11.62 13.80 3.85
C TYR A 120 12.39 12.48 3.99
N TRP A 121 13.50 12.29 3.27
CA TRP A 121 14.24 11.02 3.27
C TRP A 121 14.72 10.60 4.66
N GLU A 122 15.31 11.52 5.43
CA GLU A 122 15.80 11.23 6.77
C GLU A 122 14.67 10.77 7.70
N GLU A 123 13.51 11.44 7.67
CA GLU A 123 12.32 11.05 8.44
C GLU A 123 11.79 9.69 7.98
N LEU A 124 11.75 9.42 6.68
CA LEU A 124 11.35 8.13 6.14
C LEU A 124 12.26 6.99 6.59
N VAL A 125 13.58 7.21 6.61
CA VAL A 125 14.57 6.26 7.11
C VAL A 125 14.33 5.97 8.59
N GLU A 126 14.11 7.01 9.41
CA GLU A 126 13.78 6.86 10.83
C GLU A 126 12.51 6.01 11.02
N ILE A 127 11.46 6.29 10.26
CA ILE A 127 10.21 5.51 10.30
C ILE A 127 10.45 4.06 9.87
N MET A 128 11.17 3.82 8.77
CA MET A 128 11.47 2.47 8.30
C MET A 128 12.29 1.67 9.33
N GLU A 129 13.24 2.29 10.00
CA GLU A 129 14.01 1.65 11.08
C GLU A 129 13.13 1.35 12.30
N TRP A 130 12.28 2.31 12.69
CA TRP A 130 11.31 2.16 13.77
C TRP A 130 10.33 1.01 13.53
N THR A 131 9.86 0.80 12.28
CA THR A 131 8.95 -0.31 11.96
C THR A 131 9.52 -1.67 12.32
N LYS A 132 10.84 -1.85 12.32
CA LYS A 132 11.51 -3.12 12.66
C LYS A 132 11.27 -3.56 14.11
N THR A 133 10.97 -2.64 15.00
CA THR A 133 10.80 -2.91 16.44
C THR A 133 9.40 -2.63 16.96
N HIS A 134 8.62 -1.80 16.25
CA HIS A 134 7.30 -1.34 16.70
C HIS A 134 6.13 -1.87 15.84
N VAL A 135 6.42 -2.55 14.75
CA VAL A 135 5.41 -3.06 13.82
C VAL A 135 5.60 -4.56 13.58
N THR A 136 4.52 -5.33 13.60
CA THR A 136 4.58 -6.77 13.35
C THR A 136 4.89 -7.07 11.88
N SER A 137 4.19 -6.42 10.93
CA SER A 137 4.45 -6.56 9.48
C SER A 137 4.18 -5.26 8.74
N THR A 138 5.05 -4.91 7.79
CA THR A 138 4.98 -3.67 6.99
C THR A 138 4.85 -3.99 5.50
N ILE A 139 3.85 -3.38 4.84
CA ILE A 139 3.75 -3.34 3.38
C ILE A 139 4.35 -2.02 2.88
N HIS A 140 5.19 -2.11 1.87
CA HIS A 140 5.74 -0.99 1.13
C HIS A 140 5.19 -1.03 -0.30
N LEU A 141 4.62 0.09 -0.81
CA LEU A 141 3.99 0.16 -2.12
C LEU A 141 4.82 1.01 -3.09
N CYS A 142 5.01 0.52 -4.31
CA CYS A 142 5.64 1.20 -5.44
C CYS A 142 6.96 1.87 -5.06
N TRP A 143 7.05 3.22 -5.09
CA TRP A 143 8.26 3.95 -4.67
C TRP A 143 8.64 3.65 -3.21
N GLY A 144 7.68 3.50 -2.31
CA GLY A 144 7.95 3.07 -0.93
C GLY A 144 8.62 1.70 -0.87
N ALA A 145 8.27 0.77 -1.76
CA ALA A 145 8.95 -0.52 -1.90
C ALA A 145 10.39 -0.35 -2.40
N GLN A 146 10.61 0.50 -3.39
CA GLN A 146 11.97 0.80 -3.89
C GLN A 146 12.83 1.44 -2.79
N ALA A 147 12.28 2.39 -2.03
CA ALA A 147 12.96 3.05 -0.92
C ALA A 147 13.38 2.07 0.19
N ALA A 148 12.49 1.16 0.55
CA ALA A 148 12.76 0.16 1.58
C ALA A 148 13.75 -0.92 1.09
N LEU A 149 13.68 -1.36 -0.17
CA LEU A 149 14.67 -2.26 -0.77
C LEU A 149 16.07 -1.59 -0.81
N TYR A 150 16.12 -0.30 -1.11
CA TYR A 150 17.37 0.45 -1.07
C TYR A 150 17.91 0.55 0.36
N TYR A 151 17.11 1.02 1.31
CA TYR A 151 17.57 1.27 2.67
C TYR A 151 17.96 -0.02 3.42
N HIS A 152 17.10 -1.04 3.38
CA HIS A 152 17.31 -2.26 4.18
C HIS A 152 18.22 -3.30 3.51
N TYR A 153 18.28 -3.31 2.16
CA TYR A 153 18.97 -4.36 1.39
C TYR A 153 20.06 -3.81 0.48
N GLY A 154 20.21 -2.50 0.36
CA GLY A 154 21.20 -1.87 -0.52
C GLY A 154 20.91 -2.05 -2.02
N ILE A 155 19.66 -2.38 -2.38
CA ILE A 155 19.27 -2.62 -3.77
C ILE A 155 18.67 -1.35 -4.35
N ASN A 156 19.49 -0.59 -5.08
CA ASN A 156 19.07 0.68 -5.68
C ASN A 156 18.20 0.46 -6.92
N LYS A 157 17.29 1.42 -7.15
CA LYS A 157 16.47 1.52 -8.36
C LYS A 157 17.30 1.92 -9.57
N VAL A 158 16.79 1.62 -10.75
CA VAL A 158 17.33 2.02 -12.06
C VAL A 158 16.27 2.77 -12.85
N GLN A 159 16.70 3.74 -13.67
CA GLN A 159 15.80 4.44 -14.56
C GLN A 159 15.38 3.52 -15.71
N LEU A 160 14.09 3.53 -16.05
CA LEU A 160 13.56 2.87 -17.24
C LEU A 160 13.67 3.80 -18.45
N ASP A 161 13.86 3.22 -19.63
CA ASP A 161 13.91 3.97 -20.90
C ASP A 161 12.57 4.66 -21.19
N LYS A 162 11.47 4.03 -20.79
CA LYS A 162 10.12 4.60 -20.86
C LYS A 162 9.32 4.22 -19.60
N LYS A 163 8.30 5.01 -19.33
CA LYS A 163 7.38 4.76 -18.21
C LYS A 163 6.73 3.38 -18.35
N LEU A 164 6.81 2.56 -17.33
CA LEU A 164 6.01 1.34 -17.20
C LEU A 164 4.61 1.75 -16.76
N PHE A 165 3.65 1.72 -17.71
CA PHE A 165 2.34 2.31 -17.50
C PHE A 165 1.24 1.43 -18.09
N GLY A 166 0.38 0.87 -17.25
CA GLY A 166 -0.70 -0.01 -17.70
C GLY A 166 -0.97 -1.16 -16.74
N ILE A 167 -1.63 -2.19 -17.30
CA ILE A 167 -2.00 -3.43 -16.60
C ILE A 167 -1.13 -4.56 -17.16
N PHE A 168 -0.37 -5.20 -16.28
CA PHE A 168 0.58 -6.24 -16.67
C PHE A 168 0.21 -7.58 -16.05
N GLU A 169 0.49 -8.64 -16.83
CA GLU A 169 0.35 -10.01 -16.39
C GLU A 169 1.49 -10.40 -15.46
N HIS A 170 1.16 -11.10 -14.37
CA HIS A 170 2.10 -11.60 -13.37
C HIS A 170 1.87 -13.09 -13.14
N LYS A 171 2.95 -13.82 -12.88
CA LYS A 171 2.92 -15.24 -12.51
C LYS A 171 3.25 -15.40 -11.03
N VAL A 172 2.53 -16.27 -10.34
CA VAL A 172 2.82 -16.65 -8.95
C VAL A 172 3.98 -17.63 -8.95
N MET A 173 5.06 -17.28 -8.23
CA MET A 173 6.30 -18.06 -8.18
C MET A 173 6.33 -19.10 -7.06
N ASN A 174 5.64 -18.85 -5.94
CA ASN A 174 5.60 -19.77 -4.81
C ASN A 174 4.21 -19.79 -4.15
N ARG A 175 3.40 -20.79 -4.53
CA ARG A 175 2.03 -20.98 -4.01
C ARG A 175 1.94 -21.43 -2.56
N LYS A 176 3.04 -21.87 -1.96
CA LYS A 176 3.06 -22.33 -0.56
C LYS A 176 3.02 -21.19 0.44
N ILE A 177 3.30 -19.96 -0.02
CA ILE A 177 3.34 -18.78 0.84
C ILE A 177 1.90 -18.27 1.06
N PRO A 178 1.47 -18.08 2.32
CA PRO A 178 0.11 -17.64 2.64
C PRO A 178 -0.30 -16.31 2.00
N LEU A 179 0.65 -15.41 1.72
CA LEU A 179 0.36 -14.10 1.13
C LEU A 179 -0.29 -14.20 -0.25
N VAL A 180 0.03 -15.22 -1.03
CA VAL A 180 -0.55 -15.48 -2.37
C VAL A 180 -1.62 -16.57 -2.36
N ARG A 181 -2.12 -16.97 -1.18
CA ARG A 181 -3.19 -17.94 -1.07
C ARG A 181 -4.46 -17.42 -1.74
N GLY A 182 -5.04 -18.22 -2.62
CA GLY A 182 -6.24 -17.85 -3.39
C GLY A 182 -5.96 -17.09 -4.68
N PHE A 183 -4.68 -16.82 -4.99
CA PHE A 183 -4.33 -16.27 -6.31
C PHE A 183 -4.46 -17.33 -7.39
N ASP A 184 -4.81 -16.91 -8.58
CA ASP A 184 -4.66 -17.71 -9.80
C ASP A 184 -3.17 -17.86 -10.16
N ASP A 185 -2.83 -18.79 -11.05
CA ASP A 185 -1.44 -18.97 -11.53
C ASP A 185 -0.92 -17.70 -12.21
N VAL A 186 -1.84 -17.02 -12.87
CA VAL A 186 -1.63 -15.78 -13.62
C VAL A 186 -2.67 -14.77 -13.18
N PHE A 187 -2.25 -13.55 -12.93
CA PHE A 187 -3.12 -12.44 -12.55
C PHE A 187 -2.61 -11.12 -13.13
N TYR A 188 -3.44 -10.09 -13.03
CA TYR A 188 -3.12 -8.77 -13.55
C TYR A 188 -2.94 -7.75 -12.42
N ALA A 189 -2.01 -6.80 -12.61
CA ALA A 189 -1.82 -5.69 -11.67
C ALA A 189 -1.44 -4.40 -12.40
N PRO A 190 -1.88 -3.24 -11.86
CA PRO A 190 -1.52 -1.92 -12.39
C PRO A 190 -0.08 -1.53 -12.02
N HIS A 191 0.58 -0.89 -12.98
CA HIS A 191 1.86 -0.22 -12.75
C HIS A 191 1.84 1.20 -13.35
N SER A 192 2.50 2.13 -12.65
CA SER A 192 2.76 3.48 -13.12
C SER A 192 4.07 3.94 -12.50
N ARG A 193 5.20 3.75 -13.19
CA ARG A 193 6.51 4.12 -12.67
C ARG A 193 7.55 4.36 -13.79
N HIS A 194 8.50 5.24 -13.52
CA HIS A 194 9.65 5.54 -14.38
C HIS A 194 10.93 4.82 -13.95
N THR A 195 10.91 4.17 -12.78
CA THR A 195 12.04 3.43 -12.24
C THR A 195 11.65 1.99 -11.89
N ASP A 196 12.64 1.11 -11.83
CA ASP A 196 12.45 -0.27 -11.39
C ASP A 196 13.63 -0.72 -10.52
N VAL A 197 13.48 -1.83 -9.82
CA VAL A 197 14.56 -2.49 -9.07
C VAL A 197 14.99 -3.73 -9.84
N PRO A 198 16.29 -3.88 -10.14
CA PRO A 198 16.78 -5.02 -10.92
C PRO A 198 16.43 -6.34 -10.24
N ILE A 199 15.61 -7.16 -10.90
CA ILE A 199 15.10 -8.42 -10.37
C ILE A 199 16.22 -9.40 -9.98
N GLU A 200 17.35 -9.37 -10.73
CA GLU A 200 18.50 -10.25 -10.44
C GLU A 200 19.19 -9.90 -9.12
N LYS A 201 19.18 -8.62 -8.73
CA LYS A 201 19.67 -8.20 -7.40
C LYS A 201 18.76 -8.67 -6.29
N ILE A 202 17.44 -8.67 -6.51
CA ILE A 202 16.48 -9.20 -5.54
C ILE A 202 16.66 -10.71 -5.40
N ARG A 203 16.84 -11.45 -6.52
CA ARG A 203 17.08 -12.90 -6.50
C ARG A 203 18.40 -13.29 -5.83
N ALA A 204 19.40 -12.43 -5.91
CA ALA A 204 20.72 -12.68 -5.32
C ALA A 204 20.75 -12.45 -3.79
N ASP A 205 19.76 -11.79 -3.22
CA ASP A 205 19.68 -11.55 -1.77
C ASP A 205 18.87 -12.67 -1.09
N GLU A 206 19.55 -13.53 -0.37
CA GLU A 206 18.95 -14.69 0.33
C GLU A 206 17.93 -14.29 1.42
N ARG A 207 17.92 -13.02 1.85
CA ARG A 207 16.94 -12.50 2.81
C ARG A 207 15.58 -12.24 2.19
N LEU A 208 15.50 -12.20 0.85
CA LEU A 208 14.30 -11.89 0.08
C LEU A 208 13.78 -13.11 -0.69
N MET A 209 12.48 -13.12 -0.96
CA MET A 209 11.86 -14.05 -1.90
C MET A 209 10.90 -13.31 -2.83
N ILE A 210 10.92 -13.65 -4.12
CA ILE A 210 9.96 -13.16 -5.10
C ILE A 210 8.76 -14.09 -5.09
N LEU A 211 7.57 -13.56 -4.80
CA LEU A 211 6.31 -14.32 -4.76
C LEU A 211 5.52 -14.21 -6.07
N ALA A 212 5.68 -13.10 -6.78
CA ALA A 212 5.09 -12.91 -8.10
C ALA A 212 5.95 -11.99 -8.95
N GLU A 213 6.03 -12.29 -10.25
CA GLU A 213 6.81 -11.53 -11.24
C GLU A 213 6.12 -11.47 -12.60
N SER A 214 6.53 -10.52 -13.42
CA SER A 214 6.10 -10.31 -14.80
C SER A 214 7.29 -10.30 -15.74
N GLU A 215 7.14 -10.84 -16.93
CA GLU A 215 8.17 -10.75 -17.98
C GLU A 215 8.41 -9.30 -18.41
N LYS A 216 7.35 -8.47 -18.41
CA LYS A 216 7.43 -7.05 -18.80
C LYS A 216 7.67 -6.10 -17.64
N ALA A 217 7.06 -6.39 -16.49
CA ALA A 217 7.03 -5.46 -15.35
C ALA A 217 7.97 -5.87 -14.21
N GLY A 218 8.82 -6.87 -14.38
CA GLY A 218 9.79 -7.30 -13.38
C GLY A 218 9.15 -7.93 -12.13
N ALA A 219 9.83 -7.78 -10.99
CA ALA A 219 9.29 -8.27 -9.72
C ALA A 219 8.06 -7.46 -9.31
N TYR A 220 7.01 -8.15 -8.86
CA TYR A 220 5.78 -7.50 -8.39
C TYR A 220 5.61 -7.60 -6.88
N LEU A 221 5.66 -8.81 -6.35
CA LEU A 221 5.45 -9.08 -4.95
C LEU A 221 6.69 -9.75 -4.38
N ILE A 222 7.36 -9.07 -3.47
CA ILE A 222 8.59 -9.53 -2.81
C ILE A 222 8.32 -9.53 -1.31
N MET A 223 8.91 -10.46 -0.59
CA MET A 223 8.77 -10.57 0.86
C MET A 223 10.12 -10.92 1.50
N ALA A 224 10.41 -10.35 2.66
CA ALA A 224 11.49 -10.81 3.50
C ALA A 224 11.23 -12.23 4.02
N GLN A 225 12.27 -13.03 4.24
CA GLN A 225 12.13 -14.44 4.66
C GLN A 225 11.34 -14.59 5.98
N ASP A 226 11.41 -13.61 6.86
CA ASP A 226 10.68 -13.59 8.13
C ASP A 226 9.21 -13.11 8.01
N GLY A 227 8.76 -12.68 6.82
CA GLY A 227 7.41 -12.18 6.56
C GLY A 227 7.12 -10.79 7.11
N ARG A 228 8.09 -10.11 7.72
CA ARG A 228 7.88 -8.81 8.37
C ARG A 228 7.88 -7.63 7.41
N GLN A 229 8.55 -7.76 6.27
CA GLN A 229 8.60 -6.73 5.24
C GLN A 229 8.08 -7.31 3.92
N ILE A 230 7.10 -6.61 3.35
CA ILE A 230 6.47 -6.97 2.08
C ILE A 230 6.61 -5.77 1.14
N PHE A 231 7.04 -6.03 -0.09
CA PHE A 231 7.30 -5.02 -1.11
C PHE A 231 6.43 -5.30 -2.32
N VAL A 232 5.56 -4.36 -2.65
CA VAL A 232 4.64 -4.44 -3.78
C VAL A 232 5.04 -3.39 -4.79
N MET A 233 5.57 -3.80 -5.94
CA MET A 233 6.13 -2.89 -6.95
C MET A 233 5.07 -2.24 -7.84
N GLY A 234 3.84 -2.70 -7.78
CA GLY A 234 2.67 -2.14 -8.47
C GLY A 234 1.66 -1.53 -7.53
N HIS A 235 0.43 -1.35 -8.02
CA HIS A 235 -0.64 -0.64 -7.33
C HIS A 235 -1.93 -1.48 -7.26
N PRO A 236 -1.99 -2.54 -6.43
CA PRO A 236 -3.20 -3.37 -6.29
C PRO A 236 -4.41 -2.59 -5.76
N GLU A 237 -4.18 -1.45 -5.09
CA GLU A 237 -5.18 -0.57 -4.51
C GLU A 237 -5.87 0.33 -5.53
N TYR A 238 -5.29 0.56 -6.71
CA TYR A 238 -5.78 1.53 -7.69
C TYR A 238 -7.22 1.30 -8.11
N ASP A 239 -7.93 2.39 -8.27
CA ASP A 239 -9.28 2.40 -8.85
C ASP A 239 -9.25 2.23 -10.36
N ARG A 240 -10.41 1.83 -10.88
CA ARG A 240 -10.62 1.65 -12.33
C ARG A 240 -10.12 2.83 -13.16
N VAL A 241 -10.32 4.05 -12.66
CA VAL A 241 -10.06 5.30 -13.39
C VAL A 241 -8.73 5.96 -13.07
N THR A 242 -7.94 5.41 -12.16
CA THR A 242 -6.71 6.06 -11.69
C THR A 242 -5.71 6.29 -12.82
N LEU A 243 -5.44 5.26 -13.63
CA LEU A 243 -4.52 5.40 -14.78
C LEU A 243 -5.12 6.27 -15.90
N ASP A 244 -6.45 6.29 -16.07
CA ASP A 244 -7.14 7.16 -17.03
C ASP A 244 -6.98 8.64 -16.63
N GLN A 245 -7.17 8.95 -15.35
CA GLN A 245 -6.97 10.30 -14.82
C GLN A 245 -5.52 10.75 -14.96
N GLU A 246 -4.57 9.87 -14.68
CA GLU A 246 -3.15 10.14 -14.85
C GLU A 246 -2.80 10.39 -16.33
N TYR A 247 -3.26 9.53 -17.22
CA TYR A 247 -3.07 9.66 -18.66
C TYR A 247 -3.61 10.98 -19.20
N LYS A 248 -4.87 11.31 -18.90
CA LYS A 248 -5.52 12.54 -19.34
C LYS A 248 -4.88 13.79 -18.73
N ARG A 249 -4.48 13.73 -17.45
CA ARG A 249 -3.74 14.81 -16.80
C ARG A 249 -2.43 15.12 -17.51
N ASP A 250 -1.65 14.10 -17.82
CA ASP A 250 -0.32 14.28 -18.41
C ASP A 250 -0.43 14.71 -19.88
N LEU A 251 -1.40 14.19 -20.63
CA LEU A 251 -1.75 14.69 -21.96
C LEU A 251 -2.13 16.19 -21.93
N SER A 252 -2.97 16.60 -20.97
CA SER A 252 -3.39 17.99 -20.86
C SER A 252 -2.25 18.97 -20.56
N LYS A 253 -1.18 18.45 -19.94
CA LYS A 253 0.06 19.20 -19.67
C LYS A 253 1.08 19.16 -20.80
N GLY A 254 0.77 18.45 -21.89
CA GLY A 254 1.68 18.26 -23.03
C GLY A 254 2.91 17.40 -22.70
N LEU A 255 2.83 16.56 -21.65
CA LEU A 255 3.89 15.66 -21.27
C LEU A 255 3.93 14.44 -22.22
N PRO A 256 5.11 13.90 -22.53
CA PRO A 256 5.23 12.69 -23.31
C PRO A 256 4.74 11.49 -22.49
N ILE A 257 3.51 11.06 -22.74
CA ILE A 257 2.93 9.88 -22.12
C ILE A 257 2.31 8.97 -23.17
N GLU A 258 2.62 7.68 -23.11
CA GLU A 258 1.96 6.66 -23.91
C GLU A 258 0.64 6.25 -23.24
N MET A 259 -0.31 5.75 -24.02
CA MET A 259 -1.55 5.19 -23.50
C MET A 259 -1.23 3.97 -22.60
N PRO A 260 -1.92 3.81 -21.45
CA PRO A 260 -1.63 2.68 -20.56
C PRO A 260 -1.91 1.34 -21.24
N GLU A 261 -0.93 0.43 -21.20
CA GLU A 261 -1.01 -0.90 -21.83
C GLU A 261 -2.14 -1.75 -21.19
N ASN A 262 -2.87 -2.50 -22.01
CA ASN A 262 -3.92 -3.47 -21.60
C ASN A 262 -5.01 -2.89 -20.67
N TYR A 263 -5.25 -1.61 -20.76
CA TYR A 263 -6.14 -0.89 -19.84
C TYR A 263 -7.50 -0.56 -20.45
N TYR A 264 -7.52 -0.04 -21.68
CA TYR A 264 -8.76 0.24 -22.39
C TYR A 264 -9.16 -0.93 -23.28
N PRO A 265 -10.49 -1.24 -23.40
CA PRO A 265 -10.96 -2.16 -24.42
C PRO A 265 -10.51 -1.69 -25.81
N ASP A 266 -10.04 -2.62 -26.63
CA ASP A 266 -9.59 -2.36 -28.01
C ASP A 266 -8.56 -1.22 -28.17
N ASN A 267 -7.84 -0.87 -27.08
CA ASN A 267 -6.94 0.29 -26.99
C ASN A 267 -7.64 1.63 -27.34
N ASP A 268 -8.92 1.77 -27.02
CA ASP A 268 -9.69 2.97 -27.23
C ASP A 268 -9.91 3.73 -25.92
N SER A 269 -9.21 4.86 -25.77
CA SER A 269 -9.27 5.70 -24.56
C SER A 269 -10.61 6.43 -24.34
N THR A 270 -11.56 6.32 -25.28
CA THR A 270 -12.92 6.83 -25.11
C THR A 270 -13.83 5.81 -24.41
N GLN A 271 -13.42 4.55 -24.37
CA GLN A 271 -14.14 3.50 -23.68
C GLN A 271 -13.81 3.45 -22.18
N LYS A 272 -14.75 2.90 -21.40
CA LYS A 272 -14.56 2.71 -19.96
C LYS A 272 -13.49 1.64 -19.72
N PRO A 273 -12.43 1.93 -18.91
CA PRO A 273 -11.40 0.95 -18.60
C PRO A 273 -11.93 -0.32 -17.95
N LEU A 274 -11.27 -1.45 -18.19
CA LEU A 274 -11.56 -2.71 -17.53
C LEU A 274 -10.91 -2.76 -16.14
N LEU A 275 -11.59 -3.38 -15.17
CA LEU A 275 -11.06 -3.60 -13.83
C LEU A 275 -10.75 -5.10 -13.68
N THR A 276 -9.48 -5.47 -13.81
CA THR A 276 -9.04 -6.88 -13.87
C THR A 276 -8.14 -7.31 -12.70
N TRP A 277 -7.83 -6.41 -11.76
CA TRP A 277 -6.86 -6.63 -10.68
C TRP A 277 -7.45 -6.62 -9.26
N ARG A 278 -8.65 -6.09 -9.06
CA ARG A 278 -9.22 -5.86 -7.71
C ARG A 278 -9.34 -7.13 -6.88
N ALA A 279 -9.71 -8.25 -7.49
CA ALA A 279 -9.90 -9.50 -6.76
C ALA A 279 -8.59 -9.97 -6.12
N HIS A 280 -7.49 -9.95 -6.87
CA HIS A 280 -6.16 -10.34 -6.39
C HIS A 280 -5.59 -9.31 -5.40
N GLY A 281 -5.81 -8.01 -5.64
CA GLY A 281 -5.46 -6.96 -4.69
C GLY A 281 -6.15 -7.15 -3.33
N ASN A 282 -7.48 -7.34 -3.32
CA ASN A 282 -8.24 -7.62 -2.10
C ASN A 282 -7.77 -8.91 -1.41
N CYS A 283 -7.47 -9.95 -2.18
CA CYS A 283 -6.96 -11.22 -1.65
C CYS A 283 -5.61 -11.02 -0.96
N MET A 284 -4.69 -10.27 -1.56
CA MET A 284 -3.39 -9.95 -0.97
C MET A 284 -3.53 -9.23 0.37
N TYR A 285 -4.33 -8.15 0.44
CA TYR A 285 -4.53 -7.40 1.67
C TYR A 285 -5.22 -8.24 2.76
N ALA A 286 -6.22 -9.04 2.39
CA ALA A 286 -6.89 -9.95 3.33
C ALA A 286 -5.93 -11.02 3.87
N ASN A 287 -5.08 -11.61 3.02
CA ASN A 287 -4.04 -12.56 3.43
C ASN A 287 -3.00 -11.92 4.35
N TRP A 288 -2.55 -10.70 4.02
CA TRP A 288 -1.63 -9.95 4.87
C TRP A 288 -2.22 -9.71 6.26
N LEU A 289 -3.43 -9.15 6.33
CA LEU A 289 -4.11 -8.89 7.61
C LEU A 289 -4.30 -10.16 8.43
N ASN A 290 -4.64 -11.28 7.78
CA ASN A 290 -4.89 -12.54 8.48
C ASN A 290 -3.60 -13.23 8.92
N TYR A 291 -2.64 -13.45 8.00
CA TYR A 291 -1.51 -14.35 8.24
C TYR A 291 -0.24 -13.65 8.75
N TYR A 292 -0.06 -12.36 8.43
CA TYR A 292 1.16 -11.61 8.77
C TYR A 292 0.94 -10.52 9.82
N VAL A 293 -0.33 -10.21 10.10
CA VAL A 293 -0.71 -9.24 11.13
C VAL A 293 -1.44 -9.94 12.27
N TYR A 294 -2.67 -10.39 12.05
CA TYR A 294 -3.53 -10.90 13.11
C TYR A 294 -2.99 -12.16 13.80
N GLN A 295 -2.55 -13.18 13.02
CA GLN A 295 -2.10 -14.47 13.60
C GLN A 295 -0.71 -14.40 14.24
N VAL A 296 0.13 -13.42 13.90
CA VAL A 296 1.50 -13.31 14.42
C VAL A 296 1.67 -12.19 15.45
N THR A 297 0.71 -11.29 15.58
CA THR A 297 0.76 -10.27 16.63
C THR A 297 0.61 -10.92 18.00
N PRO A 298 1.54 -10.69 18.95
CA PRO A 298 1.41 -11.21 20.31
C PRO A 298 0.12 -10.72 20.96
N TYR A 299 -0.69 -11.66 21.48
CA TYR A 299 -1.89 -11.34 22.22
C TYR A 299 -1.52 -11.18 23.70
N ASP A 300 -1.17 -9.99 24.12
CA ASP A 300 -1.05 -9.68 25.55
C ASP A 300 -2.44 -9.48 26.12
N MET A 301 -2.94 -10.48 26.84
CA MET A 301 -4.16 -10.38 27.65
C MET A 301 -3.86 -9.53 28.91
N VAL A 302 -3.56 -8.25 28.72
CA VAL A 302 -3.45 -7.31 29.84
C VAL A 302 -4.87 -6.99 30.30
N GLY A 303 -5.29 -7.60 31.41
CA GLY A 303 -6.54 -7.26 32.12
C GLY A 303 -7.65 -8.30 32.10
N THR A 304 -7.41 -9.57 31.72
CA THR A 304 -8.34 -10.64 32.07
C THR A 304 -8.21 -10.96 33.57
N PRO A 305 -9.29 -10.89 34.36
CA PRO A 305 -9.28 -11.46 35.71
C PRO A 305 -8.96 -12.95 35.58
N ASP A 306 -8.05 -13.45 36.44
CA ASP A 306 -7.84 -14.87 36.61
C ASP A 306 -9.17 -15.54 36.92
N PHE A 307 -9.72 -16.29 35.97
CA PHE A 307 -10.81 -17.21 36.23
C PHE A 307 -10.18 -18.46 36.89
N HIS A 308 -10.27 -18.49 38.25
CA HIS A 308 -10.08 -19.69 39.03
C HIS A 308 -11.33 -20.58 38.99
#